data_3dfcf9611cfc67dc0fc800859d93956b
#
_entry.id   3dfcf9611cfc67dc0fc800859d93956b
#
_cell.length_a   1.000
_cell.length_b   1.000
_cell.length_c   1.000
_cell.angle_alpha   90.00
_cell.angle_beta   90.00
_cell.angle_gamma   90.00
#
_symmetry.space_group_name_H-M   'P 1'
#
loop_
_entity.id
_entity.type
_entity.pdbx_description
1 polymer ?
#
loop_
_entity_poly.entity_id
_entity_poly.type
_entity_poly.pdbx_seq_one_letter_code
_entity_poly.pdbx_strand_id
1 'polypeptide(L)'
;GRFLVDDVKPRIDARFRTQADRASTGVLGSSLGGLVSYFVAATHPGVFRFVGGMSSTFAWGRLGASQRTLVEDYQAGAATLVARDQVYYLDSGGAAPGGGCTGLTGGTDNYCATVAMRDVLVTGGVTVFPLDPAASPLMPADVNIYHWHEAGAAHTESAWRARLHRPLRLFLR
;
A
#
# COMPACT_ATOMS: atom_id res chain seq x y z
N GLY A 1 8.46 11.99 4.57
CA GLY A 1 8.55 11.81 3.11
C GLY A 1 9.83 12.34 2.52
N ARG A 2 10.17 13.60 2.78
CA ARG A 2 11.32 14.29 2.16
C ARG A 2 12.63 13.53 2.30
N PHE A 3 12.96 13.02 3.48
CA PHE A 3 14.19 12.24 3.67
C PHE A 3 14.32 11.07 2.68
N LEU A 4 13.24 10.35 2.40
CA LEU A 4 13.27 9.25 1.42
C LEU A 4 13.47 9.74 -0.02
N VAL A 5 12.84 10.86 -0.37
CA VAL A 5 12.81 11.38 -1.75
C VAL A 5 14.03 12.26 -2.05
N ASP A 6 14.42 13.12 -1.12
CA ASP A 6 15.44 14.14 -1.35
C ASP A 6 16.84 13.65 -0.94
N ASP A 7 16.95 12.67 -0.04
CA ASP A 7 18.24 12.18 0.47
C ASP A 7 18.52 10.72 0.09
N VAL A 8 17.62 9.78 0.45
CA VAL A 8 17.89 8.35 0.30
C VAL A 8 17.91 7.95 -1.16
N LYS A 9 16.81 8.22 -1.90
CA LYS A 9 16.69 7.80 -3.29
C LYS A 9 17.82 8.37 -4.17
N PRO A 10 18.15 9.68 -4.16
CA PRO A 10 19.23 10.20 -4.99
C PRO A 10 20.60 9.58 -4.67
N ARG A 11 20.87 9.27 -3.41
CA ARG A 11 22.14 8.63 -3.01
C ARG A 11 22.23 7.19 -3.49
N ILE A 12 21.10 6.46 -3.47
CA ILE A 12 21.05 5.09 -4.00
C ILE A 12 21.20 5.10 -5.51
N ASP A 13 20.48 5.98 -6.21
CA ASP A 13 20.55 6.09 -7.67
C ASP A 13 21.94 6.51 -8.16
N ALA A 14 22.63 7.39 -7.41
CA ALA A 14 24.00 7.80 -7.74
C ALA A 14 25.06 6.73 -7.46
N ARG A 15 24.79 5.80 -6.53
CA ARG A 15 25.78 4.80 -6.08
C ARG A 15 25.61 3.43 -6.73
N PHE A 16 24.41 3.08 -7.14
CA PHE A 16 24.07 1.75 -7.65
C PHE A 16 23.47 1.87 -9.06
N ARG A 17 23.55 0.78 -9.82
CA ARG A 17 22.92 0.68 -11.15
C ARG A 17 21.41 0.48 -11.00
N THR A 18 20.70 1.52 -10.65
CA THR A 18 19.24 1.54 -10.53
C THR A 18 18.58 1.97 -11.83
N GLN A 19 17.30 1.61 -11.97
CA GLN A 19 16.38 2.27 -12.89
C GLN A 19 15.69 3.36 -12.10
N ALA A 20 16.20 4.61 -12.20
CA ALA A 20 15.83 5.71 -11.31
C ALA A 20 14.48 6.36 -11.63
N ASP A 21 13.88 5.98 -12.79
CA ASP A 21 12.60 6.53 -13.22
C ASP A 21 11.43 6.07 -12.33
N ARG A 22 10.35 6.83 -12.38
CA ARG A 22 9.13 6.55 -11.60
C ARG A 22 8.56 5.17 -11.90
N ALA A 23 8.56 4.73 -13.17
CA ALA A 23 7.98 3.47 -13.58
C ALA A 23 8.64 2.27 -12.90
N SER A 24 9.92 2.42 -12.55
CA SER A 24 10.75 1.40 -11.90
C SER A 24 10.95 1.64 -10.39
N THR A 25 10.27 2.66 -9.83
CA THR A 25 10.43 3.03 -8.42
C THR A 25 9.21 2.63 -7.59
N GLY A 26 9.45 1.85 -6.53
CA GLY A 26 8.43 1.44 -5.58
C GLY A 26 8.80 1.76 -4.13
N VAL A 27 7.78 1.83 -3.27
CA VAL A 27 7.92 1.93 -1.82
C VAL A 27 7.02 0.89 -1.16
N LEU A 28 7.59 0.13 -0.24
CA LEU A 28 6.92 -0.97 0.44
C LEU A 28 7.31 -0.99 1.91
N GLY A 29 6.35 -1.26 2.78
CA GLY A 29 6.61 -1.45 4.20
C GLY A 29 5.52 -2.23 4.91
N SER A 30 5.80 -2.68 6.13
CA SER A 30 4.85 -3.36 7.00
C SER A 30 4.48 -2.49 8.20
N SER A 31 3.29 -2.69 8.74
CA SER A 31 2.81 -1.95 9.92
C SER A 31 2.89 -0.42 9.73
N LEU A 32 3.62 0.29 10.59
CA LEU A 32 3.93 1.72 10.41
C LEU A 32 4.73 2.00 9.13
N GLY A 33 5.56 1.05 8.68
CA GLY A 33 6.26 1.16 7.39
C GLY A 33 5.29 1.21 6.20
N GLY A 34 4.19 0.45 6.26
CA GLY A 34 3.12 0.53 5.27
C GLY A 34 2.39 1.88 5.31
N LEU A 35 2.09 2.39 6.51
CA LEU A 35 1.54 3.75 6.68
C LEU A 35 2.45 4.80 6.01
N VAL A 36 3.75 4.76 6.29
CA VAL A 36 4.73 5.68 5.70
C VAL A 36 4.81 5.52 4.20
N SER A 37 4.79 4.29 3.67
CA SER A 37 4.83 4.02 2.23
C SER A 37 3.67 4.69 1.49
N TYR A 38 2.46 4.53 1.98
CA TYR A 38 1.28 5.16 1.40
C TYR A 38 1.28 6.68 1.55
N PHE A 39 1.72 7.20 2.71
CA PHE A 39 1.85 8.64 2.93
C PHE A 39 2.86 9.29 1.96
N VAL A 40 4.04 8.68 1.81
CA VAL A 40 5.08 9.20 0.92
C VAL A 40 4.64 9.14 -0.54
N ALA A 41 4.01 8.05 -0.95
CA ALA A 41 3.51 7.91 -2.31
C ALA A 41 2.37 8.90 -2.63
N ALA A 42 1.51 9.21 -1.66
CA ALA A 42 0.45 10.22 -1.82
C ALA A 42 1.01 11.64 -1.93
N THR A 43 2.06 11.95 -1.17
CA THR A 43 2.69 13.28 -1.15
C THR A 43 3.72 13.49 -2.27
N HIS A 44 4.22 12.40 -2.87
CA HIS A 44 5.21 12.43 -3.96
C HIS A 44 4.79 11.49 -5.12
N PRO A 45 3.61 11.68 -5.72
CA PRO A 45 3.08 10.76 -6.73
C PRO A 45 3.91 10.70 -8.01
N GLY A 46 4.74 11.70 -8.26
CA GLY A 46 5.70 11.72 -9.36
C GLY A 46 6.94 10.86 -9.16
N VAL A 47 7.16 10.30 -7.96
CA VAL A 47 8.35 9.51 -7.63
C VAL A 47 8.08 8.01 -7.62
N PHE A 48 6.95 7.59 -7.06
CA PHE A 48 6.63 6.18 -6.84
C PHE A 48 5.47 5.71 -7.73
N ARG A 49 5.74 4.73 -8.57
CA ARG A 49 4.72 4.00 -9.34
C ARG A 49 4.08 2.89 -8.50
N PHE A 50 4.89 2.16 -7.74
CA PHE A 50 4.45 1.05 -6.91
C PHE A 50 4.38 1.45 -5.43
N VAL A 51 3.27 1.08 -4.78
CA VAL A 51 2.98 1.42 -3.38
C VAL A 51 2.52 0.16 -2.66
N GLY A 52 3.27 -0.29 -1.67
CA GLY A 52 2.97 -1.51 -0.94
C GLY A 52 2.80 -1.31 0.56
N GLY A 53 1.80 -1.98 1.11
CA GLY A 53 1.54 -2.01 2.54
C GLY A 53 1.16 -3.41 3.01
N MET A 54 1.93 -3.94 3.95
CA MET A 54 1.68 -5.24 4.59
C MET A 54 1.21 -5.01 6.02
N SER A 55 0.00 -5.46 6.34
CA SER A 55 -0.62 -5.23 7.66
C SER A 55 -0.49 -3.78 8.14
N SER A 56 -0.74 -2.84 7.24
CA SER A 56 -0.48 -1.41 7.46
C SER A 56 -1.38 -0.81 8.52
N THR A 57 -0.81 0.04 9.39
CA THR A 57 -1.53 0.71 10.47
C THR A 57 -2.28 1.97 9.97
N PHE A 58 -3.11 1.83 8.94
CA PHE A 58 -3.78 2.96 8.28
C PHE A 58 -4.72 3.75 9.21
N ALA A 59 -5.19 3.13 10.28
CA ALA A 59 -6.03 3.78 11.30
C ALA A 59 -5.22 4.57 12.34
N TRP A 60 -3.87 4.48 12.31
CA TRP A 60 -3.03 5.08 13.33
C TRP A 60 -2.72 6.55 13.06
N GLY A 61 -2.85 7.34 14.11
CA GLY A 61 -2.41 8.73 14.12
C GLY A 61 -3.26 9.68 13.28
N ARG A 62 -2.90 10.94 13.39
CA ARG A 62 -3.41 12.03 12.56
C ARG A 62 -2.22 12.72 11.91
N LEU A 63 -2.23 12.81 10.60
CA LEU A 63 -1.06 13.17 9.82
C LEU A 63 -1.18 14.57 9.22
N GLY A 64 -0.03 15.26 9.20
CA GLY A 64 0.12 16.54 8.53
C GLY A 64 -0.79 17.65 9.08
N ALA A 65 -1.01 18.68 8.27
CA ALA A 65 -1.85 19.82 8.61
C ALA A 65 -3.34 19.49 8.60
N SER A 66 -3.76 18.45 7.89
CA SER A 66 -5.16 18.03 7.80
C SER A 66 -5.71 17.46 9.11
N GLN A 67 -4.83 16.95 9.98
CA GLN A 67 -5.20 16.22 11.20
C GLN A 67 -6.14 15.04 10.94
N ARG A 68 -6.01 14.40 9.76
CA ARG A 68 -6.75 13.22 9.35
C ARG A 68 -5.92 11.96 9.49
N THR A 69 -6.57 10.81 9.61
CA THR A 69 -5.94 9.54 9.34
C THR A 69 -5.54 9.45 7.87
N LEU A 70 -4.65 8.54 7.54
CA LEU A 70 -4.24 8.37 6.14
C LEU A 70 -5.40 7.91 5.24
N VAL A 71 -6.33 7.09 5.76
CA VAL A 71 -7.53 6.68 5.03
C VAL A 71 -8.41 7.89 4.69
N GLU A 72 -8.62 8.79 5.66
CA GLU A 72 -9.39 10.02 5.45
C GLU A 72 -8.71 10.98 4.45
N ASP A 73 -7.38 11.03 4.43
CA ASP A 73 -6.64 11.83 3.44
C ASP A 73 -6.79 11.24 2.02
N TYR A 74 -6.70 9.93 1.89
CA TYR A 74 -6.96 9.25 0.61
C TYR A 74 -8.40 9.44 0.15
N GLN A 75 -9.37 9.36 1.06
CA GLN A 75 -10.78 9.60 0.77
C GLN A 75 -11.02 11.05 0.30
N ALA A 76 -10.42 12.03 0.95
CA ALA A 76 -10.52 13.44 0.54
C ALA A 76 -9.88 13.69 -0.84
N GLY A 77 -8.85 12.92 -1.21
CA GLY A 77 -8.17 12.99 -2.49
C GLY A 77 -8.69 11.99 -3.54
N ALA A 78 -9.80 11.32 -3.31
CA ALA A 78 -10.26 10.19 -4.14
C ALA A 78 -10.37 10.52 -5.64
N ALA A 79 -10.85 11.71 -5.99
CA ALA A 79 -10.99 12.15 -7.38
C ALA A 79 -9.66 12.20 -8.17
N THR A 80 -8.51 12.19 -7.51
CA THR A 80 -7.18 12.24 -8.15
C THR A 80 -6.48 10.89 -8.20
N LEU A 81 -7.03 9.84 -7.59
CA LEU A 81 -6.33 8.55 -7.42
C LEU A 81 -6.03 7.87 -8.75
N VAL A 82 -6.98 7.86 -9.67
CA VAL A 82 -6.77 7.29 -11.02
C VAL A 82 -5.67 8.03 -11.78
N ALA A 83 -5.69 9.36 -11.70
CA ALA A 83 -4.70 10.20 -12.40
C ALA A 83 -3.26 10.04 -11.86
N ARG A 84 -3.10 9.49 -10.65
CA ARG A 84 -1.77 9.18 -10.11
C ARG A 84 -1.10 8.02 -10.83
N ASP A 85 -1.86 7.17 -11.49
CA ASP A 85 -1.35 5.99 -12.20
C ASP A 85 -0.38 5.18 -11.31
N GLN A 86 -0.80 4.91 -10.07
CA GLN A 86 -0.05 4.11 -9.11
C GLN A 86 -0.61 2.70 -9.01
N VAL A 87 0.26 1.74 -8.79
CA VAL A 87 -0.10 0.35 -8.50
C VAL A 87 0.01 0.13 -7.00
N TYR A 88 -1.07 -0.33 -6.39
CA TYR A 88 -1.20 -0.52 -4.96
C TYR A 88 -1.21 -2.00 -4.59
N TYR A 89 -0.40 -2.35 -3.63
CA TYR A 89 -0.49 -3.63 -2.92
C TYR A 89 -0.87 -3.39 -1.47
N LEU A 90 -1.88 -4.08 -1.00
CA LEU A 90 -2.24 -4.08 0.41
C LEU A 90 -2.59 -5.50 0.87
N ASP A 91 -2.12 -5.84 2.04
CA ASP A 91 -2.50 -7.07 2.70
C ASP A 91 -2.78 -6.90 4.18
N SER A 92 -3.46 -7.87 4.73
CA SER A 92 -3.57 -8.08 6.18
C SER A 92 -3.51 -9.57 6.51
N GLY A 93 -3.05 -9.85 7.71
CA GLY A 93 -3.23 -11.15 8.35
C GLY A 93 -4.50 -11.18 9.20
N GLY A 94 -4.48 -12.02 10.25
CA GLY A 94 -5.52 -12.05 11.27
C GLY A 94 -6.88 -12.52 10.78
N ALA A 95 -7.92 -11.97 11.40
CA ALA A 95 -9.30 -12.32 11.13
C ALA A 95 -10.20 -11.10 11.06
N ALA A 96 -11.22 -11.18 10.21
CA ALA A 96 -12.32 -10.23 10.20
C ALA A 96 -13.08 -10.29 11.54
N PRO A 97 -13.64 -9.18 12.03
CA PRO A 97 -14.55 -9.22 13.17
C PRO A 97 -15.87 -9.91 12.79
N GLY A 98 -16.50 -10.62 13.75
CA GLY A 98 -17.70 -11.43 13.50
C GLY A 98 -18.91 -10.66 12.94
N GLY A 99 -18.98 -9.36 13.10
CA GLY A 99 -20.02 -8.47 12.55
C GLY A 99 -19.60 -7.69 11.30
N GLY A 100 -18.43 -7.98 10.72
CA GLY A 100 -17.86 -7.17 9.66
C GLY A 100 -17.17 -5.91 10.17
N CYS A 101 -16.55 -5.16 9.27
CA CYS A 101 -15.85 -3.92 9.63
C CYS A 101 -16.84 -2.76 9.78
N THR A 102 -16.80 -2.06 10.93
CA THR A 102 -17.62 -0.87 11.21
C THR A 102 -16.74 0.38 11.34
N GLY A 103 -15.78 0.55 10.45
CA GLY A 103 -14.82 1.65 10.44
C GLY A 103 -13.38 1.17 10.32
N LEU A 104 -12.43 1.96 10.80
CA LEU A 104 -11.00 1.69 10.65
C LEU A 104 -10.46 0.69 11.66
N THR A 105 -11.18 0.43 12.74
CA THR A 105 -10.79 -0.50 13.80
C THR A 105 -11.63 -1.75 13.77
N GLY A 106 -11.08 -2.86 14.18
CA GLY A 106 -11.77 -4.14 14.22
C GLY A 106 -11.02 -5.23 13.45
N GLY A 107 -11.30 -6.48 13.81
CA GLY A 107 -10.47 -7.60 13.39
C GLY A 107 -9.09 -7.58 14.03
N THR A 108 -8.24 -8.47 13.58
CA THR A 108 -6.83 -8.51 14.00
C THR A 108 -5.91 -8.17 12.84
N ASP A 109 -4.66 -7.86 13.12
CA ASP A 109 -3.62 -7.53 12.13
C ASP A 109 -4.03 -6.43 11.14
N ASN A 110 -4.68 -5.36 11.63
CA ASN A 110 -5.12 -4.21 10.84
C ASN A 110 -6.11 -4.54 9.70
N TYR A 111 -6.87 -5.64 9.82
CA TYR A 111 -7.79 -6.11 8.79
C TYR A 111 -8.74 -5.00 8.32
N CYS A 112 -9.52 -4.40 9.23
CA CYS A 112 -10.52 -3.40 8.85
C CYS A 112 -9.91 -2.11 8.28
N ALA A 113 -8.76 -1.68 8.79
CA ALA A 113 -8.06 -0.52 8.23
C ALA A 113 -7.56 -0.78 6.80
N THR A 114 -7.10 -2.02 6.52
CA THR A 114 -6.69 -2.44 5.17
C THR A 114 -7.88 -2.50 4.21
N VAL A 115 -9.00 -3.08 4.65
CA VAL A 115 -10.25 -3.10 3.87
C VAL A 115 -10.75 -1.69 3.58
N ALA A 116 -10.76 -0.81 4.57
CA ALA A 116 -11.18 0.59 4.39
C ALA A 116 -10.29 1.34 3.38
N MET A 117 -8.97 1.16 3.42
CA MET A 117 -8.07 1.75 2.42
C MET A 117 -8.34 1.21 1.02
N ARG A 118 -8.54 -0.11 0.87
CA ARG A 118 -8.94 -0.71 -0.41
C ARG A 118 -10.23 -0.07 -0.95
N ASP A 119 -11.24 0.06 -0.11
CA ASP A 119 -12.55 0.57 -0.51
C ASP A 119 -12.48 2.04 -0.92
N VAL A 120 -11.65 2.85 -0.27
CA VAL A 120 -11.36 4.23 -0.68
C VAL A 120 -10.69 4.28 -2.04
N LEU A 121 -9.71 3.42 -2.31
CA LEU A 121 -9.06 3.33 -3.63
C LEU A 121 -10.07 2.94 -4.72
N VAL A 122 -10.92 1.94 -4.45
CA VAL A 122 -11.99 1.51 -5.38
C VAL A 122 -13.00 2.63 -5.63
N THR A 123 -13.44 3.30 -4.59
CA THR A 123 -14.36 4.45 -4.72
C THR A 123 -13.74 5.59 -5.54
N GLY A 124 -12.42 5.75 -5.47
CA GLY A 124 -11.66 6.68 -6.29
C GLY A 124 -11.45 6.22 -7.74
N GLY A 125 -12.05 5.10 -8.14
CA GLY A 125 -12.00 4.57 -9.51
C GLY A 125 -10.79 3.68 -9.83
N VAL A 126 -9.98 3.31 -8.84
CA VAL A 126 -8.85 2.40 -9.05
C VAL A 126 -9.36 0.95 -9.10
N THR A 127 -8.98 0.20 -10.12
CA THR A 127 -9.52 -1.14 -10.36
C THR A 127 -8.83 -2.20 -9.51
N VAL A 128 -9.62 -3.04 -8.83
CA VAL A 128 -9.12 -4.15 -7.99
C VAL A 128 -8.87 -5.40 -8.83
N PHE A 129 -7.73 -6.04 -8.61
CA PHE A 129 -7.46 -7.37 -9.15
C PHE A 129 -8.00 -8.44 -8.19
N PRO A 130 -8.93 -9.30 -8.64
CA PRO A 130 -9.62 -10.24 -7.76
C PRO A 130 -8.82 -11.50 -7.43
N LEU A 131 -7.65 -11.71 -8.05
CA LEU A 131 -6.84 -12.92 -7.91
C LEU A 131 -5.55 -12.66 -7.12
N ASP A 132 -4.98 -13.73 -6.60
CA ASP A 132 -3.66 -13.70 -5.95
C ASP A 132 -2.60 -13.22 -6.94
N PRO A 133 -1.93 -12.08 -6.67
CA PRO A 133 -0.88 -11.57 -7.56
C PRO A 133 0.31 -12.52 -7.68
N ALA A 134 0.52 -13.43 -6.72
CA ALA A 134 1.57 -14.44 -6.80
C ALA A 134 1.26 -15.57 -7.79
N ALA A 135 -0.01 -15.84 -8.05
CA ALA A 135 -0.46 -16.87 -8.98
C ALA A 135 -0.56 -16.37 -10.43
N SER A 136 -0.68 -15.05 -10.64
CA SER A 136 -0.81 -14.47 -11.98
C SER A 136 0.54 -14.07 -12.54
N PRO A 137 0.98 -14.61 -13.68
CA PRO A 137 2.23 -14.23 -14.33
C PRO A 137 2.14 -12.88 -15.07
N LEU A 138 0.94 -12.37 -15.33
CA LEU A 138 0.71 -11.15 -16.08
C LEU A 138 -0.25 -10.23 -15.33
N MET A 139 0.16 -8.96 -15.18
CA MET A 139 -0.73 -7.90 -14.72
C MET A 139 -1.59 -7.43 -15.89
N PRO A 140 -2.93 -7.46 -15.78
CA PRO A 140 -3.77 -6.70 -16.68
C PRO A 140 -3.41 -5.21 -16.62
N ALA A 141 -3.36 -4.54 -17.75
CA ALA A 141 -2.92 -3.14 -17.85
C ALA A 141 -3.85 -2.15 -17.13
N ASP A 142 -5.07 -2.56 -16.89
CA ASP A 142 -6.16 -1.77 -16.29
C ASP A 142 -6.38 -2.03 -14.80
N VAL A 143 -5.55 -2.86 -14.18
CA VAL A 143 -5.67 -3.22 -12.76
C VAL A 143 -4.54 -2.61 -11.96
N ASN A 144 -4.91 -1.85 -10.93
CA ASN A 144 -3.96 -1.12 -10.10
C ASN A 144 -4.04 -1.43 -8.60
N ILE A 145 -4.96 -2.30 -8.15
CA ILE A 145 -5.04 -2.72 -6.74
C ILE A 145 -4.91 -4.23 -6.63
N TYR A 146 -3.97 -4.67 -5.80
CA TYR A 146 -3.80 -6.06 -5.38
C TYR A 146 -4.03 -6.14 -3.87
N HIS A 147 -5.13 -6.78 -3.49
CA HIS A 147 -5.51 -6.96 -2.09
C HIS A 147 -5.44 -8.45 -1.73
N TRP A 148 -4.71 -8.76 -0.64
CA TRP A 148 -4.58 -10.10 -0.11
C TRP A 148 -4.96 -10.15 1.37
N HIS A 149 -5.61 -11.22 1.79
CA HIS A 149 -5.85 -11.53 3.20
C HIS A 149 -5.29 -12.91 3.54
N GLU A 150 -4.31 -12.95 4.43
CA GLU A 150 -3.72 -14.18 4.95
C GLU A 150 -4.39 -14.52 6.29
N ALA A 151 -5.49 -15.28 6.25
CA ALA A 151 -6.29 -15.59 7.43
C ALA A 151 -5.45 -16.25 8.53
N GLY A 152 -5.55 -15.72 9.75
CA GLY A 152 -4.83 -16.21 10.93
C GLY A 152 -3.36 -15.81 11.04
N ALA A 153 -2.77 -15.14 10.04
CA ALA A 153 -1.39 -14.68 10.14
C ALA A 153 -1.24 -13.58 11.19
N ALA A 154 -0.20 -13.67 12.01
CA ALA A 154 0.06 -12.71 13.08
C ALA A 154 0.71 -11.41 12.57
N HIS A 155 0.64 -10.36 13.40
CA HIS A 155 1.32 -9.07 13.16
C HIS A 155 2.81 -9.19 13.53
N THR A 156 3.58 -9.94 12.74
CA THR A 156 4.99 -10.21 13.01
C THR A 156 5.82 -10.23 11.73
N GLU A 157 7.13 -10.00 11.90
CA GLU A 157 8.10 -10.03 10.80
C GLU A 157 8.14 -11.39 10.09
N SER A 158 7.96 -12.49 10.82
CA SER A 158 7.93 -13.83 10.24
C SER A 158 6.73 -14.04 9.32
N ALA A 159 5.55 -13.53 9.71
CA ALA A 159 4.35 -13.58 8.90
C ALA A 159 4.46 -12.67 7.66
N TRP A 160 5.04 -11.47 7.79
CA TRP A 160 5.31 -10.59 6.64
C TRP A 160 6.33 -11.20 5.69
N ARG A 161 7.41 -11.79 6.21
CA ARG A 161 8.40 -12.49 5.39
C ARG A 161 7.78 -13.61 4.56
N ALA A 162 6.87 -14.38 5.13
CA ALA A 162 6.21 -15.49 4.44
C ALA A 162 5.44 -15.04 3.18
N ARG A 163 4.86 -13.84 3.18
CA ARG A 163 4.06 -13.30 2.05
C ARG A 163 4.72 -12.16 1.26
N LEU A 164 5.96 -11.76 1.62
CA LEU A 164 6.71 -10.70 0.92
C LEU A 164 6.91 -10.98 -0.57
N HIS A 165 6.93 -12.25 -0.98
CA HIS A 165 7.04 -12.65 -2.37
C HIS A 165 5.90 -12.08 -3.25
N ARG A 166 4.71 -11.80 -2.68
CA ARG A 166 3.55 -11.27 -3.39
C ARG A 166 3.80 -9.86 -3.94
N PRO A 167 4.07 -8.84 -3.10
CA PRO A 167 4.38 -7.50 -3.60
C PRO A 167 5.66 -7.46 -4.43
N LEU A 168 6.69 -8.26 -4.11
CA LEU A 168 7.92 -8.28 -4.90
C LEU A 168 7.69 -8.80 -6.32
N ARG A 169 6.89 -9.85 -6.51
CA ARG A 169 6.51 -10.32 -7.85
C ARG A 169 5.73 -9.28 -8.64
N LEU A 170 4.96 -8.45 -7.96
CA LEU A 170 4.22 -7.37 -8.58
C LEU A 170 5.13 -6.21 -9.01
N PHE A 171 6.12 -5.86 -8.17
CA PHE A 171 6.99 -4.70 -8.37
C PHE A 171 8.20 -4.98 -9.27
N LEU A 172 8.66 -6.23 -9.36
CA LEU A 172 9.88 -6.62 -10.08
C LEU A 172 9.62 -7.22 -11.48
N ARG A 173 8.48 -6.90 -12.08
CA ARG A 173 8.12 -7.37 -13.44
C ARG A 173 8.62 -6.47 -14.54
#